data_e892e7100d70b7395ef2fc931b42b30f
#
_entry.id   e892e7100d70b7395ef2fc931b42b30f
#
_cell.length_a   1.000
_cell.length_b   1.000
_cell.length_c   1.000
_cell.angle_alpha   90.00
_cell.angle_beta   90.00
_cell.angle_gamma   90.00
#
_symmetry.space_group_name_H-M   'P 1'
#
loop_
_entity.id
_entity.type
_entity.pdbx_description
1 polymer ?
#
loop_
_entity_poly.entity_id
_entity_poly.type
_entity_poly.pdbx_seq_one_letter_code
_entity_poly.pdbx_strand_id
1 'polypeptide(L)'
;MELKTGVSKQDIREQIWDYMESQNLADFPRPVHHRIPNFKGSYLACQNIRDLEVFARTQEVKVDPDKPLEGVRLLALQSKKTLLVPTPRLRTGLFNKITPPPGATKDILRKCATSQGVRNYSTPVGLDSRVLVDLVVVGSVAVSEKGWRIGKGEGYADLEYAMMVSMGAVSQGTPVVTIVHDCQVIDIPEALLEDHDLTVDYILTPTKVIATGCERPKPTGILWSKISREVMGKIPILRSLRYRERQAGKDVSLQDEPRHLLGTGSQQLPPLSTVRRPRDPHQPECCSGQGDDGPSNTVYIGNLPRDAQSSTPGDQEMSLWLSCSPCPAPQLRGHLADTQQPRRNGRRGWMHQSQEREERA
;
A
#
# COMPACT_ATOMS: atom_id res chain seq x y z
N MET A 1 27.26 3.35 13.86
CA MET A 1 26.42 3.52 15.07
C MET A 1 26.45 2.19 15.81
N GLU A 2 27.01 2.16 17.03
CA GLU A 2 27.06 0.94 17.83
C GLU A 2 25.73 0.77 18.58
N LEU A 3 25.08 -0.38 18.39
CA LEU A 3 23.84 -0.74 19.09
C LEU A 3 24.17 -1.34 20.47
N LYS A 4 23.44 -0.92 21.49
CA LYS A 4 23.56 -1.49 22.84
C LYS A 4 23.00 -2.91 22.89
N THR A 5 23.51 -3.77 23.77
CA THR A 5 22.94 -5.10 24.02
C THR A 5 21.51 -5.01 24.55
N GLY A 6 20.60 -5.86 24.06
CA GLY A 6 19.18 -5.86 24.46
C GLY A 6 18.28 -4.85 23.75
N VAL A 7 18.69 -4.30 22.60
CA VAL A 7 17.94 -3.33 21.80
C VAL A 7 16.73 -3.98 21.16
N SER A 8 15.58 -3.30 21.19
CA SER A 8 14.37 -3.67 20.44
C SER A 8 14.34 -3.02 19.05
N LYS A 9 13.46 -3.53 18.16
CA LYS A 9 13.18 -2.86 16.86
C LYS A 9 12.75 -1.40 17.06
N GLN A 10 12.02 -1.10 18.15
CA GLN A 10 11.56 0.27 18.44
C GLN A 10 12.70 1.18 18.83
N ASP A 11 13.63 0.70 19.66
CA ASP A 11 14.83 1.47 20.03
C ASP A 11 15.68 1.83 18.80
N ILE A 12 15.81 0.90 17.85
CA ILE A 12 16.51 1.14 16.59
C ILE A 12 15.81 2.23 15.78
N ARG A 13 14.47 2.18 15.68
CA ARG A 13 13.70 3.21 14.95
C ARG A 13 13.93 4.59 15.55
N GLU A 14 13.82 4.73 16.86
CA GLU A 14 13.99 5.99 17.56
C GLU A 14 15.41 6.54 17.39
N GLN A 15 16.43 5.69 17.54
CA GLN A 15 17.83 6.09 17.31
C GLN A 15 18.07 6.59 15.89
N ILE A 16 17.51 5.94 14.87
CA ILE A 16 17.66 6.37 13.47
C ILE A 16 16.94 7.70 13.24
N TRP A 17 15.70 7.84 13.70
CA TRP A 17 14.93 9.07 13.53
C TRP A 17 15.60 10.26 14.24
N ASP A 18 16.02 10.09 15.48
CA ASP A 18 16.73 11.11 16.26
C ASP A 18 18.05 11.51 15.61
N TYR A 19 18.81 10.52 15.15
CA TYR A 19 20.08 10.77 14.45
C TYR A 19 19.87 11.56 13.16
N MET A 20 18.91 11.16 12.33
CA MET A 20 18.63 11.84 11.06
C MET A 20 18.15 13.28 11.26
N GLU A 21 17.34 13.54 12.30
CA GLU A 21 16.90 14.89 12.64
C GLU A 21 18.05 15.73 13.21
N SER A 22 18.82 15.21 14.17
CA SER A 22 19.90 15.93 14.83
C SER A 22 21.08 16.26 13.91
N GLN A 23 21.39 15.37 12.97
CA GLN A 23 22.42 15.57 11.95
C GLN A 23 21.92 16.32 10.70
N ASN A 24 20.65 16.78 10.73
CA ASN A 24 20.02 17.47 9.60
C ASN A 24 20.11 16.69 8.26
N LEU A 25 20.05 15.36 8.33
CA LEU A 25 20.01 14.46 7.17
C LEU A 25 18.59 14.26 6.64
N ALA A 26 17.58 14.41 7.52
CA ALA A 26 16.19 14.32 7.18
C ALA A 26 15.75 15.41 6.20
N ASP A 27 14.77 15.08 5.35
CA ASP A 27 14.12 16.01 4.43
C ASP A 27 12.59 15.93 4.60
N PHE A 28 11.87 16.90 4.04
CA PHE A 28 10.41 16.99 4.17
C PHE A 28 9.72 15.71 3.64
N PRO A 29 8.69 15.19 4.34
CA PRO A 29 8.03 15.73 5.53
C PRO A 29 8.83 15.45 6.83
N ARG A 30 8.94 16.48 7.68
CA ARG A 30 9.62 16.43 8.97
C ARG A 30 8.63 16.79 10.11
N PRO A 31 8.85 16.28 11.34
CA PRO A 31 9.87 15.30 11.75
C PRO A 31 9.65 13.92 11.09
N VAL A 32 10.74 13.18 10.89
CA VAL A 32 10.68 11.86 10.25
C VAL A 32 10.23 10.74 11.19
N HIS A 33 10.01 11.06 12.47
CA HIS A 33 9.51 10.12 13.47
C HIS A 33 8.19 9.48 13.03
N HIS A 34 8.03 8.19 13.32
CA HIS A 34 6.89 7.37 12.94
C HIS A 34 6.63 7.26 11.41
N ARG A 35 7.64 7.57 10.61
CA ARG A 35 7.60 7.49 9.13
C ARG A 35 8.73 6.62 8.59
N ILE A 36 8.59 6.22 7.34
CA ILE A 36 9.76 5.89 6.52
C ILE A 36 10.41 7.24 6.21
N PRO A 37 11.64 7.48 6.72
CA PRO A 37 12.23 8.81 6.69
C PRO A 37 12.59 9.22 5.26
N ASN A 38 12.18 10.43 4.87
CA ASN A 38 12.76 11.08 3.71
C ASN A 38 14.09 11.74 4.09
N PHE A 39 14.99 11.86 3.15
CA PHE A 39 16.36 12.33 3.42
C PHE A 39 16.95 13.11 2.26
N LYS A 40 17.92 13.95 2.57
CA LYS A 40 18.70 14.68 1.57
C LYS A 40 19.49 13.70 0.70
N GLY A 41 19.32 13.78 -0.61
CA GLY A 41 19.89 12.82 -1.54
C GLY A 41 19.01 11.62 -1.87
N SER A 42 17.75 11.56 -1.39
CA SER A 42 16.83 10.47 -1.71
C SER A 42 16.61 10.30 -3.21
N TYR A 43 16.52 11.40 -3.95
CA TYR A 43 16.42 11.36 -5.41
C TYR A 43 17.65 10.75 -6.08
N LEU A 44 18.85 11.08 -5.60
CA LEU A 44 20.10 10.49 -6.09
C LEU A 44 20.14 8.97 -5.80
N ALA A 45 19.78 8.57 -4.59
CA ALA A 45 19.66 7.15 -4.24
C ALA A 45 18.70 6.40 -5.16
N CYS A 46 17.55 7.01 -5.48
CA CYS A 46 16.58 6.44 -6.43
C CYS A 46 17.16 6.26 -7.84
N GLN A 47 18.03 7.17 -8.32
CA GLN A 47 18.62 7.06 -9.65
C GLN A 47 19.47 5.79 -9.80
N ASN A 48 20.08 5.31 -8.72
CA ASN A 48 20.92 4.11 -8.73
C ASN A 48 20.13 2.84 -9.09
N ILE A 49 18.80 2.86 -9.04
CA ILE A 49 17.99 1.71 -9.48
C ILE A 49 18.18 1.39 -10.97
N ARG A 50 18.58 2.37 -11.78
CA ARG A 50 18.83 2.19 -13.22
C ARG A 50 20.02 1.27 -13.49
N ASP A 51 20.94 1.18 -12.55
CA ASP A 51 22.14 0.36 -12.65
C ASP A 51 21.86 -1.12 -12.33
N LEU A 52 20.65 -1.41 -11.80
CA LEU A 52 20.23 -2.76 -11.51
C LEU A 52 19.65 -3.43 -12.76
N GLU A 53 20.26 -4.55 -13.16
CA GLU A 53 19.75 -5.39 -14.25
C GLU A 53 18.30 -5.84 -13.99
N VAL A 54 17.95 -6.13 -12.74
CA VAL A 54 16.59 -6.50 -12.34
C VAL A 54 15.59 -5.39 -12.68
N PHE A 55 15.95 -4.10 -12.54
CA PHE A 55 15.09 -3.00 -12.95
C PHE A 55 14.95 -2.90 -14.47
N ALA A 56 16.02 -3.11 -15.21
CA ALA A 56 15.97 -3.08 -16.67
C ALA A 56 14.98 -4.11 -17.24
N ARG A 57 14.94 -5.31 -16.64
CA ARG A 57 14.05 -6.40 -17.05
C ARG A 57 12.62 -6.28 -16.55
N THR A 58 12.36 -5.44 -15.56
CA THR A 58 11.04 -5.29 -14.92
C THR A 58 10.00 -4.71 -15.89
N GLN A 59 8.83 -5.34 -15.96
CA GLN A 59 7.63 -4.82 -16.62
C GLN A 59 6.64 -4.24 -15.60
N GLU A 60 6.37 -4.95 -14.53
CA GLU A 60 5.47 -4.55 -13.46
C GLU A 60 6.24 -4.38 -12.15
N VAL A 61 6.17 -3.18 -11.56
CA VAL A 61 6.84 -2.83 -10.32
C VAL A 61 5.85 -2.34 -9.27
N LYS A 62 5.96 -2.92 -8.07
CA LYS A 62 5.24 -2.41 -6.88
C LYS A 62 6.18 -1.50 -6.11
N VAL A 63 5.76 -0.27 -5.84
CA VAL A 63 6.52 0.72 -5.08
C VAL A 63 5.65 1.28 -3.95
N ASP A 64 6.17 1.29 -2.73
CA ASP A 64 5.47 1.89 -1.58
C ASP A 64 5.21 3.39 -1.79
N PRO A 65 4.16 3.95 -1.15
CA PRO A 65 3.79 5.35 -1.32
C PRO A 65 4.70 6.32 -0.56
N ASP A 66 5.69 5.82 0.18
CA ASP A 66 6.57 6.62 1.02
C ASP A 66 7.38 7.65 0.23
N LYS A 67 7.65 8.80 0.86
CA LYS A 67 8.28 9.95 0.20
C LYS A 67 9.66 9.65 -0.39
N PRO A 68 10.59 8.95 0.30
CA PRO A 68 11.91 8.67 -0.27
C PRO A 68 11.87 7.81 -1.54
N LEU A 69 10.77 7.12 -1.82
CA LEU A 69 10.60 6.28 -3.00
C LEU A 69 9.97 7.00 -4.20
N GLU A 70 9.64 8.27 -4.06
CA GLU A 70 8.98 9.05 -5.12
C GLU A 70 9.79 9.07 -6.42
N GLY A 71 11.12 9.14 -6.32
CA GLY A 71 12.03 9.09 -7.48
C GLY A 71 11.94 7.77 -8.23
N VAL A 72 11.77 6.64 -7.54
CA VAL A 72 11.59 5.33 -8.19
C VAL A 72 10.25 5.25 -8.91
N ARG A 73 9.17 5.76 -8.28
CA ARG A 73 7.86 5.84 -8.95
C ARG A 73 7.94 6.63 -10.24
N LEU A 74 8.63 7.77 -10.21
CA LEU A 74 8.85 8.59 -11.41
C LEU A 74 9.63 7.82 -12.48
N LEU A 75 10.72 7.17 -12.11
CA LEU A 75 11.54 6.38 -13.04
C LEU A 75 10.76 5.24 -13.67
N ALA A 76 9.94 4.54 -12.91
CA ALA A 76 9.06 3.48 -13.42
C ALA A 76 8.12 4.03 -14.50
N LEU A 77 7.48 5.17 -14.25
CA LEU A 77 6.58 5.81 -15.22
C LEU A 77 7.33 6.32 -16.47
N GLN A 78 8.50 6.92 -16.29
CA GLN A 78 9.34 7.38 -17.41
C GLN A 78 9.85 6.23 -18.28
N SER A 79 10.10 5.08 -17.66
CA SER A 79 10.51 3.84 -18.34
C SER A 79 9.33 3.02 -18.87
N LYS A 80 8.10 3.59 -18.83
CA LYS A 80 6.86 2.96 -19.32
C LYS A 80 6.55 1.61 -18.66
N LYS A 81 7.01 1.41 -17.42
CA LYS A 81 6.68 0.24 -16.63
C LYS A 81 5.29 0.38 -16.00
N THR A 82 4.60 -0.72 -15.78
CA THR A 82 3.39 -0.75 -14.98
C THR A 82 3.75 -0.48 -13.53
N LEU A 83 3.26 0.63 -12.97
CA LEU A 83 3.50 1.02 -11.60
C LEU A 83 2.28 0.70 -10.74
N LEU A 84 2.48 -0.14 -9.73
CA LEU A 84 1.51 -0.49 -8.70
C LEU A 84 1.91 0.17 -7.37
N VAL A 85 0.95 0.81 -6.72
CA VAL A 85 1.14 1.44 -5.41
C VAL A 85 0.08 0.91 -4.45
N PRO A 86 0.44 0.46 -3.25
CA PRO A 86 -0.53 0.01 -2.26
C PRO A 86 -1.58 1.08 -1.94
N THR A 87 -2.80 0.64 -1.66
CA THR A 87 -3.83 1.56 -1.19
C THR A 87 -3.53 2.00 0.24
N PRO A 88 -3.90 3.23 0.64
CA PRO A 88 -3.64 3.71 1.99
C PRO A 88 -4.23 2.77 3.06
N ARG A 89 -3.34 2.23 3.91
CA ARG A 89 -3.68 1.28 4.97
C ARG A 89 -4.50 0.07 4.49
N LEU A 90 -4.37 -0.29 3.20
CA LEU A 90 -5.07 -1.42 2.56
C LEU A 90 -6.62 -1.37 2.73
N ARG A 91 -7.19 -0.18 2.86
CA ARG A 91 -8.63 -0.02 3.13
C ARG A 91 -9.52 -0.25 1.91
N THR A 92 -9.07 0.13 0.73
CA THR A 92 -9.85 0.09 -0.51
C THR A 92 -9.42 -1.00 -1.49
N GLY A 93 -8.53 -1.88 -1.07
CA GLY A 93 -7.95 -2.95 -1.88
C GLY A 93 -6.44 -3.06 -1.64
N LEU A 94 -5.75 -3.91 -2.39
CA LEU A 94 -4.31 -4.11 -2.24
C LEU A 94 -3.53 -3.05 -3.01
N PHE A 95 -3.82 -2.88 -4.31
CA PHE A 95 -3.09 -1.96 -5.18
C PHE A 95 -3.97 -0.99 -5.94
N ASN A 96 -3.35 0.13 -6.28
CA ASN A 96 -3.75 1.00 -7.38
C ASN A 96 -2.69 0.93 -8.48
N LYS A 97 -3.12 0.75 -9.72
CA LYS A 97 -2.28 0.91 -10.91
C LYS A 97 -2.27 2.39 -11.29
N ILE A 98 -1.09 2.97 -11.41
CA ILE A 98 -0.96 4.36 -11.83
C ILE A 98 -1.16 4.45 -13.34
N THR A 99 -2.10 5.31 -13.76
CA THR A 99 -2.51 5.48 -15.17
C THR A 99 -2.33 6.96 -15.57
N PRO A 100 -1.12 7.37 -15.97
CA PRO A 100 -0.94 8.72 -16.51
C PRO A 100 -1.82 8.94 -17.75
N PRO A 101 -2.29 10.18 -18.00
CA PRO A 101 -3.05 10.49 -19.21
C PRO A 101 -2.22 10.22 -20.48
N PRO A 102 -2.85 9.89 -21.61
CA PRO A 102 -2.15 9.70 -22.88
C PRO A 102 -1.32 10.95 -23.26
N GLY A 103 -0.08 10.73 -23.69
CA GLY A 103 0.82 11.83 -24.07
C GLY A 103 1.34 12.63 -22.87
N ALA A 104 1.31 12.09 -21.66
CA ALA A 104 1.80 12.76 -20.44
C ALA A 104 3.23 13.29 -20.61
N THR A 105 3.41 14.57 -20.31
CA THR A 105 4.73 15.22 -20.27
C THR A 105 5.51 14.77 -19.04
N LYS A 106 6.83 15.07 -19.00
CA LYS A 106 7.67 14.79 -17.83
C LYS A 106 7.09 15.39 -16.54
N ASP A 107 6.50 16.57 -16.61
CA ASP A 107 5.90 17.24 -15.45
C ASP A 107 4.62 16.56 -14.98
N ILE A 108 3.81 16.04 -15.90
CA ILE A 108 2.63 15.22 -15.55
C ILE A 108 3.09 13.91 -14.91
N LEU A 109 4.11 13.23 -15.44
CA LEU A 109 4.67 12.03 -14.82
C LEU A 109 5.21 12.29 -13.40
N ARG A 110 5.88 13.45 -13.18
CA ARG A 110 6.29 13.86 -11.82
C ARG A 110 5.09 14.01 -10.90
N LYS A 111 4.01 14.65 -11.35
CA LYS A 111 2.77 14.76 -10.56
C LYS A 111 2.17 13.39 -10.26
N CYS A 112 2.12 12.48 -11.24
CA CYS A 112 1.61 11.13 -11.04
C CYS A 112 2.42 10.32 -9.99
N ALA A 113 3.72 10.57 -9.86
CA ALA A 113 4.59 9.89 -8.91
C ALA A 113 4.41 10.36 -7.46
N THR A 114 3.79 11.52 -7.22
CA THR A 114 3.53 12.06 -5.87
C THR A 114 2.38 11.34 -5.20
N SER A 115 2.27 11.46 -3.87
CA SER A 115 1.14 10.91 -3.10
C SER A 115 -0.22 11.46 -3.57
N GLN A 116 -0.27 12.73 -4.01
CA GLN A 116 -1.49 13.32 -4.59
C GLN A 116 -1.77 12.74 -5.97
N GLY A 117 -0.73 12.55 -6.78
CA GLY A 117 -0.84 11.96 -8.11
C GLY A 117 -1.34 10.52 -8.06
N VAL A 118 -0.84 9.73 -7.12
CA VAL A 118 -1.33 8.36 -6.88
C VAL A 118 -2.84 8.35 -6.62
N ARG A 119 -3.38 9.35 -5.89
CA ARG A 119 -4.83 9.46 -5.68
C ARG A 119 -5.60 9.86 -6.95
N ASN A 120 -5.03 10.75 -7.76
CA ASN A 120 -5.73 11.35 -8.90
C ASN A 120 -5.61 10.55 -10.21
N TYR A 121 -4.54 9.77 -10.36
CA TYR A 121 -4.18 9.09 -11.61
C TYR A 121 -4.04 7.59 -11.42
N SER A 122 -4.92 6.97 -10.66
CA SER A 122 -4.86 5.53 -10.43
C SER A 122 -6.19 4.84 -10.62
N THR A 123 -6.12 3.55 -10.95
CA THR A 123 -7.25 2.64 -11.02
C THR A 123 -7.04 1.49 -10.04
N PRO A 124 -8.07 1.09 -9.27
CA PRO A 124 -7.96 -0.05 -8.37
C PRO A 124 -7.67 -1.34 -9.11
N VAL A 125 -6.82 -2.18 -8.52
CA VAL A 125 -6.51 -3.53 -8.99
C VAL A 125 -7.12 -4.52 -8.02
N GLY A 126 -8.06 -5.34 -8.50
CA GLY A 126 -8.76 -6.34 -7.67
C GLY A 126 -7.91 -7.59 -7.42
N LEU A 127 -8.34 -8.38 -6.42
CA LEU A 127 -7.72 -9.67 -6.08
C LEU A 127 -7.77 -10.71 -7.20
N ASP A 128 -8.72 -10.57 -8.13
CA ASP A 128 -8.90 -11.50 -9.26
C ASP A 128 -8.05 -11.13 -10.48
N SER A 129 -7.38 -10.00 -10.44
CA SER A 129 -6.45 -9.61 -11.49
C SER A 129 -5.20 -10.50 -11.43
N ARG A 130 -4.79 -10.99 -12.61
CA ARG A 130 -3.55 -11.76 -12.76
C ARG A 130 -2.35 -10.81 -12.83
N VAL A 131 -2.04 -10.16 -11.70
CA VAL A 131 -0.87 -9.30 -11.58
C VAL A 131 0.35 -10.17 -11.28
N LEU A 132 1.42 -9.97 -12.05
CA LEU A 132 2.73 -10.56 -11.80
C LEU A 132 3.71 -9.41 -11.54
N VAL A 133 4.13 -9.27 -10.30
CA VAL A 133 5.07 -8.23 -9.88
C VAL A 133 6.50 -8.75 -10.06
N ASP A 134 7.26 -8.09 -10.92
CA ASP A 134 8.65 -8.46 -11.24
C ASP A 134 9.66 -7.85 -10.26
N LEU A 135 9.28 -6.77 -9.60
CA LEU A 135 10.13 -6.02 -8.68
C LEU A 135 9.29 -5.37 -7.59
N VAL A 136 9.74 -5.50 -6.36
CA VAL A 136 9.13 -4.85 -5.20
C VAL A 136 10.09 -3.81 -4.63
N VAL A 137 9.61 -2.58 -4.41
CA VAL A 137 10.39 -1.49 -3.80
C VAL A 137 9.69 -1.06 -2.52
N VAL A 138 10.40 -1.22 -1.40
CA VAL A 138 9.87 -0.98 -0.04
C VAL A 138 10.61 0.13 0.67
N GLY A 139 9.89 0.86 1.53
CA GLY A 139 10.48 1.80 2.47
C GLY A 139 11.07 1.10 3.68
N SER A 140 12.14 1.66 4.25
CA SER A 140 12.81 1.12 5.44
C SER A 140 13.19 2.23 6.39
N VAL A 141 13.18 1.94 7.69
CA VAL A 141 13.79 2.80 8.72
C VAL A 141 15.24 2.40 8.93
N ALA A 142 15.51 1.10 9.00
CA ALA A 142 16.86 0.56 9.08
C ALA A 142 17.01 -0.71 8.24
N VAL A 143 18.20 -0.94 7.72
CA VAL A 143 18.56 -2.16 6.98
C VAL A 143 19.95 -2.60 7.35
N SER A 144 20.24 -3.89 7.25
CA SER A 144 21.59 -4.42 7.33
C SER A 144 22.11 -4.82 5.95
N GLU A 145 23.42 -4.86 5.77
CA GLU A 145 24.04 -5.35 4.53
C GLU A 145 23.71 -6.83 4.25
N LYS A 146 23.21 -7.56 5.25
CA LYS A 146 22.71 -8.93 5.11
C LYS A 146 21.29 -9.02 4.53
N GLY A 147 20.66 -7.88 4.24
CA GLY A 147 19.30 -7.82 3.69
C GLY A 147 18.18 -7.83 4.74
N TRP A 148 18.52 -7.67 6.02
CA TRP A 148 17.53 -7.59 7.10
C TRP A 148 16.95 -6.18 7.18
N ARG A 149 15.64 -6.07 7.43
CA ARG A 149 14.92 -4.81 7.31
C ARG A 149 14.07 -4.53 8.56
N ILE A 150 14.05 -3.28 8.97
CA ILE A 150 13.13 -2.74 9.97
C ILE A 150 12.28 -1.64 9.30
N GLY A 151 10.95 -1.85 9.24
CA GLY A 151 9.99 -0.86 8.79
C GLY A 151 9.58 0.08 9.92
N LYS A 152 8.58 0.94 9.70
CA LYS A 152 8.13 1.95 10.67
C LYS A 152 7.31 1.40 11.86
N GLY A 153 7.05 0.09 11.90
CA GLY A 153 6.39 -0.58 13.02
C GLY A 153 4.89 -0.83 12.84
N GLU A 154 4.31 -0.48 11.70
CA GLU A 154 2.89 -0.75 11.40
C GLU A 154 2.63 -2.11 10.74
N GLY A 155 3.67 -2.81 10.27
CA GLY A 155 3.58 -4.13 9.64
C GLY A 155 2.93 -4.17 8.25
N TYR A 156 2.54 -3.01 7.68
CA TYR A 156 1.82 -3.01 6.40
C TYR A 156 2.65 -3.55 5.23
N ALA A 157 3.92 -3.17 5.12
CA ALA A 157 4.76 -3.63 4.00
C ALA A 157 5.00 -5.14 4.03
N ASP A 158 5.19 -5.71 5.22
CA ASP A 158 5.36 -7.14 5.42
C ASP A 158 4.05 -7.89 5.09
N LEU A 159 2.91 -7.35 5.54
CA LEU A 159 1.59 -7.89 5.24
C LEU A 159 1.23 -7.77 3.74
N GLU A 160 1.55 -6.64 3.10
CA GLU A 160 1.37 -6.45 1.66
C GLU A 160 2.14 -7.51 0.85
N TYR A 161 3.39 -7.78 1.24
CA TYR A 161 4.18 -8.82 0.59
C TYR A 161 3.57 -10.21 0.80
N ALA A 162 3.15 -10.53 2.02
CA ALA A 162 2.48 -11.80 2.33
C ALA A 162 1.18 -11.97 1.52
N MET A 163 0.41 -10.90 1.33
CA MET A 163 -0.79 -10.91 0.48
C MET A 163 -0.44 -11.14 -1.00
N MET A 164 0.63 -10.50 -1.50
CA MET A 164 1.11 -10.72 -2.87
C MET A 164 1.51 -12.18 -3.10
N VAL A 165 2.16 -12.81 -2.13
CA VAL A 165 2.46 -14.25 -2.17
C VAL A 165 1.18 -15.07 -2.22
N SER A 166 0.20 -14.77 -1.36
CA SER A 166 -1.10 -15.47 -1.32
C SER A 166 -1.89 -15.34 -2.62
N MET A 167 -1.71 -14.24 -3.36
CA MET A 167 -2.32 -14.01 -4.67
C MET A 167 -1.54 -14.68 -5.83
N GLY A 168 -0.33 -15.17 -5.59
CA GLY A 168 0.57 -15.61 -6.63
C GLY A 168 1.19 -14.46 -7.47
N ALA A 169 1.15 -13.23 -6.95
CA ALA A 169 1.70 -12.04 -7.64
C ALA A 169 3.21 -11.94 -7.53
N VAL A 170 3.82 -12.52 -6.52
CA VAL A 170 5.28 -12.62 -6.31
C VAL A 170 5.69 -14.03 -5.94
N SER A 171 6.98 -14.33 -6.12
CA SER A 171 7.63 -15.56 -5.68
C SER A 171 8.84 -15.26 -4.80
N GLN A 172 9.46 -16.29 -4.23
CA GLN A 172 10.71 -16.13 -3.45
C GLN A 172 11.84 -15.50 -4.29
N GLY A 173 11.84 -15.69 -5.60
CA GLY A 173 12.80 -15.12 -6.52
C GLY A 173 12.50 -13.69 -6.96
N THR A 174 11.33 -13.12 -6.62
CA THR A 174 11.01 -11.73 -6.94
C THR A 174 11.93 -10.78 -6.15
N PRO A 175 12.75 -9.94 -6.84
CA PRO A 175 13.68 -9.06 -6.14
C PRO A 175 12.97 -7.99 -5.33
N VAL A 176 13.54 -7.66 -4.17
CA VAL A 176 13.08 -6.59 -3.27
C VAL A 176 14.20 -5.57 -3.11
N VAL A 177 13.89 -4.31 -3.40
CA VAL A 177 14.82 -3.17 -3.32
C VAL A 177 14.33 -2.20 -2.26
N THR A 178 15.26 -1.58 -1.54
CA THR A 178 14.97 -0.46 -0.63
C THR A 178 15.87 0.73 -0.91
N ILE A 179 15.35 1.94 -0.61
CA ILE A 179 16.01 3.22 -0.79
C ILE A 179 16.19 3.85 0.57
N VAL A 180 17.43 4.05 1.00
CA VAL A 180 17.76 4.57 2.34
C VAL A 180 18.94 5.53 2.27
N HIS A 181 19.12 6.36 3.31
CA HIS A 181 20.34 7.10 3.52
C HIS A 181 21.43 6.16 4.07
N ASP A 182 22.69 6.48 3.83
CA ASP A 182 23.83 5.67 4.31
C ASP A 182 23.79 5.40 5.82
N CYS A 183 23.31 6.34 6.63
CA CYS A 183 23.19 6.17 8.09
C CYS A 183 22.13 5.16 8.53
N GLN A 184 21.23 4.77 7.64
CA GLN A 184 20.19 3.76 7.91
C GLN A 184 20.69 2.33 7.68
N VAL A 185 21.89 2.18 7.10
CA VAL A 185 22.57 0.89 6.94
C VAL A 185 23.36 0.61 8.20
N ILE A 186 22.89 -0.34 9.00
CA ILE A 186 23.43 -0.66 10.33
C ILE A 186 23.48 -2.17 10.52
N ASP A 187 24.24 -2.62 11.52
CA ASP A 187 24.15 -4.02 11.94
C ASP A 187 22.89 -4.23 12.78
N ILE A 188 22.00 -5.13 12.33
CA ILE A 188 20.76 -5.47 13.02
C ILE A 188 20.95 -6.83 13.68
N PRO A 189 20.68 -6.98 15.00
CA PRO A 189 20.76 -8.28 15.67
C PRO A 189 19.75 -9.28 15.07
N GLU A 190 20.20 -10.47 14.71
CA GLU A 190 19.36 -11.52 14.13
C GLU A 190 18.18 -11.91 15.02
N ALA A 191 18.37 -11.87 16.35
CA ALA A 191 17.33 -12.18 17.33
C ALA A 191 16.09 -11.26 17.24
N LEU A 192 16.19 -10.11 16.56
CA LEU A 192 15.07 -9.20 16.34
C LEU A 192 14.19 -9.60 15.14
N LEU A 193 14.66 -10.53 14.31
CA LEU A 193 13.97 -10.91 13.09
C LEU A 193 12.90 -11.98 13.37
N GLU A 194 11.76 -11.81 12.73
CA GLU A 194 10.66 -12.76 12.78
C GLU A 194 10.34 -13.28 11.36
N ASP A 195 9.59 -14.40 11.29
CA ASP A 195 9.29 -15.08 10.02
C ASP A 195 8.41 -14.25 9.06
N HIS A 196 7.73 -13.23 9.57
CA HIS A 196 6.92 -12.34 8.76
C HIS A 196 7.69 -11.11 8.25
N ASP A 197 8.92 -10.88 8.70
CA ASP A 197 9.73 -9.74 8.29
C ASP A 197 10.19 -9.90 6.83
N LEU A 198 9.86 -8.93 6.00
CA LEU A 198 10.33 -8.88 4.62
C LEU A 198 11.81 -8.50 4.57
N THR A 199 12.60 -9.31 3.89
CA THR A 199 14.02 -9.05 3.62
C THR A 199 14.21 -8.35 2.28
N VAL A 200 15.36 -7.73 2.07
CA VAL A 200 15.70 -6.99 0.85
C VAL A 200 16.92 -7.58 0.15
N ASP A 201 16.89 -7.60 -1.18
CA ASP A 201 17.97 -8.11 -2.02
C ASP A 201 18.95 -7.01 -2.42
N TYR A 202 18.47 -5.76 -2.54
CA TYR A 202 19.29 -4.61 -2.92
C TYR A 202 18.99 -3.41 -2.03
N ILE A 203 20.06 -2.72 -1.60
CA ILE A 203 19.98 -1.48 -0.85
C ILE A 203 20.62 -0.39 -1.70
N LEU A 204 19.86 0.67 -1.96
CA LEU A 204 20.33 1.84 -2.70
C LEU A 204 20.45 3.02 -1.75
N THR A 205 21.64 3.60 -1.67
CA THR A 205 21.92 4.81 -0.90
C THR A 205 22.43 5.91 -1.86
N PRO A 206 22.59 7.15 -1.41
CA PRO A 206 23.19 8.19 -2.24
C PRO A 206 24.61 7.84 -2.71
N THR A 207 25.34 7.00 -1.98
CA THR A 207 26.77 6.71 -2.23
C THR A 207 27.04 5.27 -2.64
N LYS A 208 26.09 4.33 -2.43
CA LYS A 208 26.32 2.89 -2.61
C LYS A 208 25.14 2.18 -3.25
N VAL A 209 25.47 1.11 -3.96
CA VAL A 209 24.54 0.05 -4.38
C VAL A 209 25.01 -1.25 -3.73
N ILE A 210 24.21 -1.83 -2.87
CA ILE A 210 24.54 -3.04 -2.11
C ILE A 210 23.65 -4.18 -2.56
N ALA A 211 24.23 -5.23 -3.10
CA ALA A 211 23.58 -6.53 -3.29
C ALA A 211 23.79 -7.33 -2.00
N THR A 212 22.70 -7.64 -1.30
CA THR A 212 22.80 -8.20 0.06
C THR A 212 23.13 -9.68 0.09
N GLY A 213 22.79 -10.42 -0.96
CA GLY A 213 22.91 -11.87 -0.99
C GLY A 213 22.15 -12.54 0.17
N CYS A 214 20.99 -11.97 0.55
CA CYS A 214 20.25 -12.40 1.73
C CYS A 214 19.88 -13.88 1.67
N GLU A 215 20.38 -14.66 2.63
CA GLU A 215 20.08 -16.09 2.75
C GLU A 215 18.77 -16.37 3.48
N ARG A 216 18.27 -15.41 4.29
CA ARG A 216 17.01 -15.56 5.00
C ARG A 216 15.86 -15.55 3.99
N PRO A 217 14.98 -16.58 4.00
CA PRO A 217 13.85 -16.64 3.07
C PRO A 217 12.88 -15.47 3.33
N LYS A 218 12.26 -14.97 2.28
CA LYS A 218 11.16 -14.02 2.36
C LYS A 218 9.90 -14.72 2.91
N PRO A 219 8.92 -13.97 3.45
CA PRO A 219 7.66 -14.54 3.90
C PRO A 219 7.01 -15.42 2.83
N THR A 220 6.45 -16.56 3.22
CA THR A 220 5.84 -17.55 2.30
C THR A 220 4.32 -17.36 2.15
N GLY A 221 3.76 -16.36 2.80
CA GLY A 221 2.34 -16.05 2.80
C GLY A 221 1.89 -15.40 4.09
N ILE A 222 0.58 -15.29 4.28
CA ILE A 222 -0.01 -14.66 5.46
C ILE A 222 0.09 -15.62 6.64
N LEU A 223 0.71 -15.17 7.73
CA LEU A 223 0.74 -15.86 9.01
C LEU A 223 -0.52 -15.52 9.81
N TRP A 224 -1.61 -16.24 9.57
CA TRP A 224 -2.92 -15.97 10.17
C TRP A 224 -2.90 -15.97 11.70
N SER A 225 -2.05 -16.80 12.31
CA SER A 225 -1.85 -16.85 13.76
C SER A 225 -1.26 -15.56 14.36
N LYS A 226 -0.76 -14.64 13.53
CA LYS A 226 -0.30 -13.30 13.93
C LYS A 226 -1.30 -12.19 13.59
N ILE A 227 -2.43 -12.51 12.95
CA ILE A 227 -3.48 -11.58 12.59
C ILE A 227 -4.60 -11.65 13.63
N SER A 228 -4.91 -10.51 14.27
CA SER A 228 -6.05 -10.41 15.18
C SER A 228 -7.36 -10.10 14.42
N ARG A 229 -8.50 -10.33 15.07
CA ARG A 229 -9.82 -9.92 14.54
C ARG A 229 -9.90 -8.41 14.32
N GLU A 230 -9.22 -7.64 15.16
CA GLU A 230 -9.14 -6.19 15.01
C GLU A 230 -8.44 -5.79 13.70
N VAL A 231 -7.29 -6.39 13.39
CA VAL A 231 -6.56 -6.18 12.13
C VAL A 231 -7.42 -6.60 10.93
N MET A 232 -8.12 -7.75 11.03
CA MET A 232 -9.08 -8.20 10.02
C MET A 232 -10.21 -7.18 9.79
N GLY A 233 -10.67 -6.50 10.84
CA GLY A 233 -11.68 -5.46 10.76
C GLY A 233 -11.19 -4.20 10.03
N LYS A 234 -9.92 -3.85 10.23
CA LYS A 234 -9.28 -2.66 9.64
C LYS A 234 -8.88 -2.86 8.16
N ILE A 235 -8.67 -4.11 7.74
CA ILE A 235 -8.18 -4.46 6.39
C ILE A 235 -9.17 -5.44 5.73
N PRO A 236 -10.20 -4.93 5.05
CA PRO A 236 -11.29 -5.75 4.51
C PRO A 236 -10.84 -6.85 3.54
N ILE A 237 -9.76 -6.59 2.77
CA ILE A 237 -9.21 -7.53 1.79
C ILE A 237 -8.74 -8.86 2.43
N LEU A 238 -8.30 -8.82 3.71
CA LEU A 238 -7.91 -10.02 4.43
C LEU A 238 -9.05 -11.03 4.58
N ARG A 239 -10.29 -10.58 4.66
CA ARG A 239 -11.46 -11.49 4.75
C ARG A 239 -11.58 -12.34 3.49
N SER A 240 -11.41 -11.73 2.33
CA SER A 240 -11.47 -12.43 1.05
C SER A 240 -10.31 -13.42 0.89
N LEU A 241 -9.09 -13.02 1.26
CA LEU A 241 -7.92 -13.89 1.23
C LEU A 241 -8.05 -15.05 2.23
N ARG A 242 -8.53 -14.76 3.44
CA ARG A 242 -8.80 -15.81 4.45
C ARG A 242 -9.79 -16.86 3.94
N TYR A 243 -10.87 -16.40 3.31
CA TYR A 243 -11.85 -17.30 2.72
C TYR A 243 -11.22 -18.20 1.65
N ARG A 244 -10.45 -17.61 0.72
CA ARG A 244 -9.76 -18.36 -0.36
C ARG A 244 -8.77 -19.39 0.19
N GLU A 245 -7.95 -19.00 1.16
CA GLU A 245 -6.95 -19.90 1.75
C GLU A 245 -7.60 -21.00 2.57
N ARG A 246 -8.73 -20.73 3.25
CA ARG A 246 -9.52 -21.75 3.92
C ARG A 246 -10.10 -22.76 2.92
N GLN A 247 -10.62 -22.33 1.78
CA GLN A 247 -11.09 -23.21 0.72
C GLN A 247 -9.96 -24.06 0.13
N ALA A 248 -8.74 -23.55 0.13
CA ALA A 248 -7.54 -24.28 -0.28
C ALA A 248 -6.99 -25.23 0.82
N GLY A 249 -7.69 -25.38 1.96
CA GLY A 249 -7.32 -26.29 3.04
C GLY A 249 -6.22 -25.78 3.96
N LYS A 250 -5.86 -24.49 3.91
CA LYS A 250 -4.88 -23.92 4.83
C LYS A 250 -5.47 -23.61 6.20
N ASP A 251 -4.66 -23.73 7.25
CA ASP A 251 -5.02 -23.21 8.58
C ASP A 251 -5.01 -21.68 8.54
N VAL A 252 -6.19 -21.11 8.81
CA VAL A 252 -6.39 -19.66 8.81
C VAL A 252 -6.89 -19.17 10.18
N SER A 253 -6.54 -19.91 11.25
CA SER A 253 -6.88 -19.55 12.63
C SER A 253 -6.20 -18.23 13.01
N LEU A 254 -6.98 -17.30 13.58
CA LEU A 254 -6.46 -15.98 13.98
C LEU A 254 -5.78 -16.07 15.35
N GLN A 255 -5.00 -15.04 15.68
CA GLN A 255 -4.25 -14.92 16.93
C GLN A 255 -5.16 -15.03 18.18
N ASP A 256 -6.36 -14.47 18.09
CA ASP A 256 -7.36 -14.38 19.15
C ASP A 256 -8.52 -15.40 19.01
N GLU A 257 -8.36 -16.40 18.14
CA GLU A 257 -9.26 -17.54 18.03
C GLU A 257 -8.76 -18.72 18.87
N PRO A 258 -9.64 -19.40 19.61
CA PRO A 258 -9.24 -20.63 20.30
C PRO A 258 -8.74 -21.65 19.28
N ARG A 259 -7.54 -22.16 19.48
CA ARG A 259 -7.04 -23.28 18.69
C ARG A 259 -7.88 -24.49 19.01
N HIS A 260 -8.78 -24.89 18.11
CA HIS A 260 -9.35 -26.20 18.15
C HIS A 260 -8.20 -27.20 17.93
N LEU A 261 -7.75 -27.83 19.02
CA LEU A 261 -6.95 -29.04 18.93
C LEU A 261 -7.78 -30.01 18.09
N LEU A 262 -7.36 -30.28 16.87
CA LEU A 262 -7.83 -31.44 16.12
C LEU A 262 -7.34 -32.68 16.88
N GLY A 263 -8.12 -33.04 17.89
CA GLY A 263 -7.98 -34.31 18.57
C GLY A 263 -8.35 -35.40 17.58
N THR A 264 -7.39 -36.20 17.22
CA THR A 264 -7.59 -37.57 16.74
C THR A 264 -8.26 -38.32 17.87
N GLY A 265 -9.58 -38.29 17.86
CA GLY A 265 -10.41 -39.04 18.76
C GLY A 265 -11.64 -39.49 18.01
N SER A 266 -11.61 -40.74 17.54
CA SER A 266 -12.83 -41.47 17.16
C SER A 266 -13.78 -41.47 18.36
N GLN A 267 -14.74 -40.53 18.33
CA GLN A 267 -15.88 -40.63 19.23
C GLN A 267 -16.92 -41.56 18.61
N GLN A 268 -16.99 -42.76 19.16
CA GLN A 268 -18.11 -43.65 19.04
C GLN A 268 -19.40 -42.89 19.36
N LEU A 269 -20.34 -42.92 18.43
CA LEU A 269 -21.70 -42.49 18.64
C LEU A 269 -22.35 -43.32 19.79
N PRO A 270 -22.97 -42.66 20.77
CA PRO A 270 -23.77 -43.41 21.75
C PRO A 270 -25.05 -43.97 21.09
N PRO A 271 -25.56 -45.13 21.53
CA PRO A 271 -26.71 -45.77 20.90
C PRO A 271 -27.98 -44.97 21.13
N LEU A 272 -28.79 -44.90 20.08
CA LEU A 272 -30.15 -44.34 20.07
C LEU A 272 -31.01 -44.98 21.15
N SER A 273 -31.33 -44.28 22.22
CA SER A 273 -32.40 -44.62 23.14
C SER A 273 -33.75 -44.13 22.57
N THR A 274 -34.61 -45.10 22.32
CA THR A 274 -36.02 -44.92 21.98
C THR A 274 -36.75 -44.19 23.10
N VAL A 275 -37.27 -42.99 22.83
CA VAL A 275 -38.25 -42.33 23.70
C VAL A 275 -39.55 -42.12 22.94
N ARG A 276 -40.58 -42.66 23.56
CA ARG A 276 -41.99 -42.68 23.13
C ARG A 276 -42.57 -41.28 22.97
N ARG A 277 -43.40 -41.11 21.92
CA ARG A 277 -44.33 -39.97 21.75
C ARG A 277 -45.38 -39.95 22.83
N PRO A 278 -45.84 -38.80 23.30
CA PRO A 278 -47.21 -38.55 23.74
C PRO A 278 -48.01 -37.79 22.70
N ARG A 279 -49.31 -38.13 22.71
CA ARG A 279 -50.40 -37.70 21.77
C ARG A 279 -50.80 -36.24 21.96
N ASP A 280 -51.24 -35.65 20.84
CA ASP A 280 -52.07 -34.43 20.76
C ASP A 280 -53.39 -34.55 21.54
N PRO A 281 -53.98 -33.41 21.98
CA PRO A 281 -55.16 -33.00 21.28
C PRO A 281 -55.40 -31.47 21.12
N HIS A 282 -56.11 -31.15 20.06
CA HIS A 282 -56.91 -29.94 19.77
C HIS A 282 -56.32 -28.83 18.88
N GLN A 283 -56.71 -28.97 17.62
CA GLN A 283 -57.09 -27.82 16.79
C GLN A 283 -58.46 -27.28 17.23
N PRO A 284 -58.81 -25.98 16.95
CA PRO A 284 -59.38 -25.65 15.65
C PRO A 284 -59.06 -24.25 15.03
N GLU A 285 -59.13 -24.27 13.70
CA GLU A 285 -59.78 -23.39 12.73
C GLU A 285 -59.37 -21.91 12.50
N CYS A 286 -59.00 -21.73 11.25
CA CYS A 286 -59.33 -20.70 10.25
C CYS A 286 -59.53 -19.23 10.67
N CYS A 287 -58.76 -18.36 9.98
CA CYS A 287 -59.37 -17.37 9.07
C CYS A 287 -58.34 -16.77 8.11
N SER A 288 -58.76 -16.66 6.86
CA SER A 288 -58.21 -16.09 5.66
C SER A 288 -57.92 -14.57 5.77
N GLY A 289 -56.88 -14.10 5.09
CA GLY A 289 -56.67 -12.69 4.80
C GLY A 289 -55.48 -12.47 3.86
N GLN A 290 -55.80 -12.19 2.60
CA GLN A 290 -54.87 -11.76 1.57
C GLN A 290 -54.29 -10.36 1.88
N GLY A 291 -53.05 -10.12 1.50
CA GLY A 291 -52.45 -8.79 1.46
C GLY A 291 -51.00 -8.88 0.93
N ASP A 292 -50.88 -8.59 -0.38
CA ASP A 292 -49.64 -8.22 -1.04
C ASP A 292 -48.92 -7.09 -0.28
N ASP A 293 -47.61 -7.17 -0.15
CA ASP A 293 -46.71 -6.02 -0.31
C ASP A 293 -45.23 -6.46 -0.30
N GLY A 294 -44.47 -5.90 -1.22
CA GLY A 294 -43.11 -6.21 -1.56
C GLY A 294 -42.04 -5.82 -0.51
N PRO A 295 -40.75 -6.08 -0.77
CA PRO A 295 -39.69 -6.01 0.23
C PRO A 295 -39.32 -4.57 0.60
N SER A 296 -39.52 -4.20 1.86
CA SER A 296 -39.02 -2.95 2.42
C SER A 296 -37.62 -3.16 2.97
N ASN A 297 -36.64 -2.46 2.41
CA ASN A 297 -35.30 -2.30 2.93
C ASN A 297 -35.32 -1.38 4.16
N THR A 298 -35.45 -1.93 5.34
CA THR A 298 -35.28 -1.18 6.58
C THR A 298 -34.02 -1.61 7.28
N VAL A 299 -33.01 -0.71 7.30
CA VAL A 299 -31.79 -0.88 8.08
C VAL A 299 -32.07 -0.41 9.50
N TYR A 300 -32.02 -1.33 10.45
CA TYR A 300 -32.07 -1.00 11.88
C TYR A 300 -30.68 -0.54 12.34
N ILE A 301 -30.60 0.74 12.75
CA ILE A 301 -29.46 1.26 13.52
C ILE A 301 -29.87 1.18 15.00
N GLY A 302 -29.36 0.18 15.70
CA GLY A 302 -29.59 -0.02 17.13
C GLY A 302 -28.43 0.52 17.99
N ASN A 303 -28.78 1.44 18.89
CA ASN A 303 -28.18 1.84 20.16
C ASN A 303 -26.71 2.26 20.22
N LEU A 304 -26.51 3.57 20.27
CA LEU A 304 -25.38 4.23 20.93
C LEU A 304 -25.69 4.43 22.41
N PRO A 305 -24.79 4.12 23.35
CA PRO A 305 -24.96 4.53 24.74
C PRO A 305 -24.71 6.05 24.88
N ARG A 306 -25.62 6.73 25.56
CA ARG A 306 -25.38 8.06 26.14
C ARG A 306 -24.58 7.83 27.41
N ASP A 307 -23.49 8.57 27.54
CA ASP A 307 -22.87 9.16 28.74
C ASP A 307 -21.34 9.17 28.61
N ALA A 308 -20.82 10.37 28.39
CA ALA A 308 -19.59 10.85 29.00
C ALA A 308 -19.44 12.35 28.68
N GLN A 309 -19.87 13.18 29.66
CA GLN A 309 -19.35 14.54 29.79
C GLN A 309 -17.94 14.47 30.37
N SER A 310 -16.99 15.18 29.77
CA SER A 310 -16.11 16.14 30.49
C SER A 310 -15.07 16.73 29.53
N SER A 311 -15.17 17.98 29.34
CA SER A 311 -14.18 19.08 29.27
C SER A 311 -12.71 18.76 28.96
N THR A 312 -12.17 19.26 27.83
CA THR A 312 -11.11 20.26 27.79
C THR A 312 -10.92 20.80 26.35
N PRO A 313 -10.50 22.07 26.17
CA PRO A 313 -10.60 22.79 24.90
C PRO A 313 -9.31 22.67 24.07
N GLY A 314 -9.48 22.52 22.75
CA GLY A 314 -8.37 22.62 21.81
C GLY A 314 -8.52 21.67 20.63
N ASP A 315 -9.44 21.96 19.71
CA ASP A 315 -9.36 21.51 18.30
C ASP A 315 -10.57 22.09 17.56
N GLN A 316 -10.51 23.41 17.36
CA GLN A 316 -11.24 24.06 16.28
C GLN A 316 -10.36 23.95 15.03
N GLU A 317 -10.66 23.00 14.17
CA GLU A 317 -10.46 23.01 12.72
C GLU A 317 -10.67 21.60 12.15
N MET A 318 -11.92 21.15 12.10
CA MET A 318 -12.32 20.06 11.15
C MET A 318 -13.82 19.80 11.16
N SER A 319 -14.61 20.84 10.88
CA SER A 319 -16.03 20.63 10.56
C SER A 319 -16.55 21.69 9.58
N LEU A 320 -16.06 21.64 8.34
CA LEU A 320 -16.61 22.42 7.22
C LEU A 320 -16.37 21.69 5.90
N TRP A 321 -16.96 20.52 5.73
CA TRP A 321 -17.13 19.88 4.40
C TRP A 321 -18.21 18.80 4.45
N LEU A 322 -19.45 19.21 4.74
CA LEU A 322 -20.63 18.42 4.45
C LEU A 322 -21.82 19.37 4.30
N SER A 323 -21.92 20.05 3.16
CA SER A 323 -23.18 20.46 2.54
C SER A 323 -22.87 21.13 1.20
N CYS A 324 -22.99 20.39 0.11
CA CYS A 324 -23.29 20.97 -1.19
C CYS A 324 -24.22 20.00 -1.92
N SER A 325 -25.45 20.44 -2.04
CA SER A 325 -26.50 19.87 -2.90
C SER A 325 -26.10 19.96 -4.38
N PRO A 326 -26.68 19.13 -5.28
CA PRO A 326 -26.29 19.07 -6.67
C PRO A 326 -26.84 20.26 -7.46
N CYS A 327 -25.97 20.89 -8.25
CA CYS A 327 -26.36 21.86 -9.28
C CYS A 327 -26.78 21.14 -10.57
N PRO A 328 -27.79 21.68 -11.30
CA PRO A 328 -28.31 21.10 -12.51
C PRO A 328 -27.47 21.40 -13.74
N ALA A 329 -27.50 20.50 -14.72
CA ALA A 329 -26.83 20.58 -16.02
C ALA A 329 -27.30 21.78 -16.87
N PRO A 330 -26.41 22.41 -17.67
CA PRO A 330 -26.83 23.40 -18.63
C PRO A 330 -27.28 22.76 -19.96
N GLN A 331 -28.45 23.19 -20.40
CA GLN A 331 -29.04 22.89 -21.74
C GLN A 331 -28.25 23.57 -22.85
N LEU A 332 -27.95 22.82 -23.89
CA LEU A 332 -27.51 23.30 -25.19
C LEU A 332 -28.61 24.10 -25.88
N ARG A 333 -28.33 25.35 -26.26
CA ARG A 333 -29.02 26.04 -27.38
C ARG A 333 -27.93 26.60 -28.31
N GLY A 334 -28.02 26.14 -29.55
CA GLY A 334 -27.19 26.64 -30.65
C GLY A 334 -27.68 28.00 -31.17
N HIS A 335 -26.75 28.75 -31.71
CA HIS A 335 -27.01 29.71 -32.77
C HIS A 335 -25.83 29.80 -33.70
N LEU A 336 -26.11 29.67 -34.96
CA LEU A 336 -25.28 29.81 -36.15
C LEU A 336 -25.02 31.30 -36.47
N ALA A 337 -24.06 31.50 -37.37
CA ALA A 337 -23.73 32.65 -38.24
C ALA A 337 -22.72 33.67 -37.67
N ASP A 338 -21.82 34.22 -38.36
CA ASP A 338 -21.38 34.17 -39.77
C ASP A 338 -20.12 35.07 -39.94
N THR A 339 -19.22 34.66 -40.85
CA THR A 339 -18.33 35.49 -41.67
C THR A 339 -17.42 36.61 -41.08
N GLN A 340 -16.14 36.57 -41.25
CA GLN A 340 -15.33 37.32 -42.21
C GLN A 340 -13.84 37.42 -41.81
N GLN A 341 -12.98 36.87 -42.66
CA GLN A 341 -11.60 37.34 -42.88
C GLN A 341 -11.68 38.58 -43.82
N PRO A 342 -10.62 39.37 -44.11
CA PRO A 342 -9.20 39.05 -44.21
C PRO A 342 -8.17 40.21 -44.05
N ARG A 343 -6.90 39.89 -44.39
CA ARG A 343 -5.76 40.71 -44.91
C ARG A 343 -4.72 41.18 -43.90
N ARG A 344 -3.49 40.67 -44.01
CA ARG A 344 -2.33 40.87 -44.91
C ARG A 344 -1.42 42.09 -44.56
N ASN A 345 -0.13 41.75 -44.58
CA ASN A 345 1.10 42.54 -44.80
C ASN A 345 1.90 42.87 -43.51
N GLY A 346 3.21 42.75 -43.45
CA GLY A 346 4.27 42.48 -44.43
C GLY A 346 5.63 42.50 -43.73
N ARG A 347 6.48 41.69 -44.26
CA ARG A 347 7.90 41.80 -44.59
C ARG A 347 8.89 42.65 -43.78
N ARG A 348 10.03 41.99 -43.64
CA ARG A 348 11.48 42.32 -43.75
C ARG A 348 12.21 42.00 -42.48
N GLY A 349 13.23 41.16 -42.40
CA GLY A 349 14.34 40.88 -43.32
C GLY A 349 15.64 41.36 -42.68
N TRP A 350 16.65 40.53 -42.77
CA TRP A 350 18.10 40.69 -42.63
C TRP A 350 18.65 39.77 -41.54
N MET A 351 19.30 38.65 -41.83
CA MET A 351 20.54 38.29 -42.55
C MET A 351 21.86 38.66 -41.82
N HIS A 352 22.64 37.56 -41.66
CA HIS A 352 24.12 37.46 -41.67
C HIS A 352 24.85 37.88 -40.36
N GLN A 353 25.91 37.24 -39.93
CA GLN A 353 26.99 36.36 -40.41
C GLN A 353 27.71 35.84 -39.16
N SER A 354 28.07 34.56 -39.01
CA SER A 354 29.36 33.92 -39.41
C SER A 354 30.57 34.14 -38.51
N GLN A 355 31.19 32.99 -38.24
CA GLN A 355 32.62 32.68 -38.12
C GLN A 355 33.23 32.72 -36.71
N GLU A 356 33.55 31.53 -36.20
CA GLU A 356 34.84 30.81 -36.28
C GLU A 356 35.99 31.45 -35.53
N ARG A 357 36.57 30.73 -34.62
CA ARG A 357 37.94 30.20 -34.47
C ARG A 357 38.21 29.87 -33.00
N GLU A 358 38.48 28.62 -32.76
CA GLU A 358 39.81 27.96 -32.64
C GLU A 358 40.68 28.36 -31.46
N GLU A 359 40.90 27.32 -30.66
CA GLU A 359 42.16 26.70 -30.21
C GLU A 359 42.95 27.34 -29.07
N ARG A 360 43.31 26.41 -28.14
CA ARG A 360 44.53 26.29 -27.32
C ARG A 360 44.67 27.15 -26.05
N ALA A 361 44.60 26.50 -24.91
CA ALA A 361 45.73 26.13 -24.03
C ALA A 361 45.22 25.09 -23.01
#